data_efe108439f12d7462e22bf2e9f0932ef
#
_entry.id   efe108439f12d7462e22bf2e9f0932ef
#
_cell.length_a   1.000
_cell.length_b   1.000
_cell.length_c   1.000
_cell.angle_alpha   90.00
_cell.angle_beta   90.00
_cell.angle_gamma   90.00
#
_symmetry.space_group_name_H-M   'P 1'
#
loop_
_entity.id
_entity.type
_entity.pdbx_description
1 polymer ?
#
loop_
_entity_poly.entity_id
_entity_poly.type
_entity_poly.pdbx_seq_one_letter_code
_entity_poly.pdbx_strand_id
1 'polypeptide(L)'
;MNIRKEYPKVCLFLWILGMCFHAHPILAQSVIPVPLKMEQGTGSFLLSEKTKLYTNLQGGEAELWENYLKALPVQLKEARMKDRKQMLFLLITPKTPQLPSPESYTLSVTSQRIEIRATSGAGLFYGMQTLLQLMQPASTGSYSVPSVEIEDTPRFAY
;
A
#
# COMPACT_ATOMS: atom_id res chain seq x y z
N MET A 1 65.80 19.92 17.97
CA MET A 1 64.93 19.26 18.99
C MET A 1 63.63 18.94 18.33
N ASN A 2 63.49 17.68 17.83
CA ASN A 2 62.40 17.24 16.96
C ASN A 2 61.31 16.62 17.84
N ILE A 3 60.19 17.30 18.02
CA ILE A 3 59.04 16.79 18.76
C ILE A 3 58.13 16.06 17.80
N ARG A 4 58.21 14.73 17.75
CA ARG A 4 57.21 13.88 17.09
C ARG A 4 55.94 13.90 17.92
N LYS A 5 54.88 14.47 17.40
CA LYS A 5 53.53 14.36 17.94
C LYS A 5 53.01 12.96 17.64
N GLU A 6 53.01 12.10 18.64
CA GLU A 6 52.30 10.81 18.62
C GLU A 6 50.82 11.09 18.83
N TYR A 7 50.02 10.88 17.79
CA TYR A 7 48.56 10.88 17.94
C TYR A 7 48.13 9.52 18.49
N PRO A 8 47.36 9.48 19.59
CA PRO A 8 47.00 8.22 20.17
C PRO A 8 46.06 7.45 19.24
N LYS A 9 46.45 6.20 18.94
CA LYS A 9 45.68 5.22 18.10
C LYS A 9 44.29 4.90 18.62
N VAL A 10 43.87 5.50 19.72
CA VAL A 10 42.53 5.36 20.36
C VAL A 10 41.44 6.08 19.58
N CYS A 11 41.74 7.16 18.84
CA CYS A 11 40.71 7.89 18.08
C CYS A 11 40.20 7.15 16.83
N LEU A 12 40.97 6.21 16.28
CA LEU A 12 40.54 5.45 15.10
C LEU A 12 39.52 4.33 15.45
N PHE A 13 39.56 3.82 16.69
CA PHE A 13 38.64 2.76 17.15
C PHE A 13 37.25 3.28 17.48
N LEU A 14 37.11 4.55 17.86
CA LEU A 14 35.81 5.18 18.19
C LEU A 14 35.01 5.53 16.93
N TRP A 15 35.63 5.65 15.77
CA TRP A 15 34.92 5.93 14.50
C TRP A 15 34.25 4.70 13.89
N ILE A 16 34.73 3.50 14.21
CA ILE A 16 34.18 2.22 13.69
C ILE A 16 32.96 1.76 14.53
N LEU A 17 32.86 2.21 15.78
CA LEU A 17 31.71 1.85 16.67
C LEU A 17 30.46 2.71 16.39
N GLY A 18 30.57 3.78 15.57
CA GLY A 18 29.46 4.68 15.22
C GLY A 18 28.57 4.22 14.06
N MET A 19 28.91 3.13 13.39
CA MET A 19 28.01 2.46 12.43
C MET A 19 27.01 1.56 13.18
N CYS A 20 26.22 2.15 14.09
CA CYS A 20 25.04 1.51 14.61
C CYS A 20 24.14 1.18 13.41
N PHE A 21 24.06 -0.09 13.11
CA PHE A 21 23.04 -0.69 12.29
C PHE A 21 21.69 -0.15 12.74
N HIS A 22 21.14 0.79 12.00
CA HIS A 22 19.72 1.10 12.08
C HIS A 22 18.99 -0.11 11.47
N ALA A 23 18.88 -1.19 12.24
CA ALA A 23 17.94 -2.25 11.95
C ALA A 23 16.55 -1.60 12.06
N HIS A 24 16.02 -1.15 10.93
CA HIS A 24 14.62 -0.82 10.85
C HIS A 24 13.88 -2.12 11.14
N PRO A 25 13.03 -2.16 12.18
CA PRO A 25 12.18 -3.33 12.37
C PRO A 25 11.36 -3.47 11.09
N ILE A 26 11.61 -4.51 10.33
CA ILE A 26 10.70 -4.96 9.27
C ILE A 26 9.51 -5.50 10.05
N LEU A 27 8.55 -4.64 10.34
CA LEU A 27 7.24 -5.08 10.80
C LEU A 27 6.66 -5.87 9.63
N ALA A 28 6.76 -7.18 9.72
CA ALA A 28 6.06 -8.08 8.82
C ALA A 28 4.57 -7.83 9.03
N GLN A 29 3.99 -6.97 8.21
CA GLN A 29 2.57 -6.67 8.24
C GLN A 29 1.86 -7.89 7.65
N SER A 30 1.24 -8.69 8.51
CA SER A 30 0.45 -9.85 8.10
C SER A 30 -0.96 -9.40 7.76
N VAL A 31 -1.36 -9.60 6.51
CA VAL A 31 -2.75 -9.49 6.07
C VAL A 31 -3.50 -10.77 6.46
N ILE A 32 -4.71 -10.62 6.99
CA ILE A 32 -5.55 -11.76 7.42
C ILE A 32 -6.91 -11.70 6.68
N PRO A 33 -7.29 -12.76 5.98
CA PRO A 33 -6.53 -13.98 5.70
C PRO A 33 -5.28 -13.72 4.86
N VAL A 34 -4.30 -14.63 4.93
CA VAL A 34 -3.05 -14.51 4.13
C VAL A 34 -3.41 -14.63 2.65
N PRO A 35 -3.08 -13.64 1.81
CA PRO A 35 -3.34 -13.67 0.38
C PRO A 35 -2.64 -14.85 -0.32
N LEU A 36 -3.14 -15.22 -1.50
CA LEU A 36 -2.54 -16.27 -2.31
C LEU A 36 -1.09 -15.92 -2.70
N LYS A 37 -0.86 -14.66 -3.07
CA LYS A 37 0.45 -14.12 -3.40
C LYS A 37 0.60 -12.72 -2.84
N MET A 38 1.74 -12.44 -2.23
CA MET A 38 2.10 -11.11 -1.72
C MET A 38 3.59 -10.86 -1.90
N GLU A 39 3.95 -9.84 -2.66
CA GLU A 39 5.33 -9.42 -2.91
C GLU A 39 5.51 -8.00 -2.38
N GLN A 40 6.45 -7.81 -1.48
CA GLN A 40 6.74 -6.47 -0.94
C GLN A 40 7.65 -5.70 -1.90
N GLY A 41 7.27 -4.45 -2.17
CA GLY A 41 8.08 -3.48 -2.91
C GLY A 41 8.88 -2.56 -1.99
N THR A 42 9.54 -1.57 -2.58
CA THR A 42 10.29 -0.55 -1.84
C THR A 42 9.49 0.76 -1.74
N GLY A 43 9.52 1.39 -0.55
CA GLY A 43 8.83 2.64 -0.29
C GLY A 43 7.38 2.46 0.16
N SER A 44 6.62 3.54 0.14
CA SER A 44 5.22 3.57 0.57
C SER A 44 4.44 4.66 -0.18
N PHE A 45 3.12 4.53 -0.17
CA PHE A 45 2.17 5.53 -0.63
C PHE A 45 1.62 6.31 0.57
N LEU A 46 1.56 7.64 0.48
CA LEU A 46 0.91 8.48 1.49
C LEU A 46 -0.55 8.72 1.09
N LEU A 47 -1.47 7.98 1.72
CA LEU A 47 -2.91 8.16 1.57
C LEU A 47 -3.36 9.32 2.45
N SER A 48 -3.96 10.35 1.86
CA SER A 48 -4.39 11.58 2.54
C SER A 48 -5.54 12.23 1.79
N GLU A 49 -6.09 13.34 2.30
CA GLU A 49 -7.10 14.15 1.61
C GLU A 49 -6.66 14.70 0.23
N LYS A 50 -5.35 14.66 -0.08
CA LYS A 50 -4.80 15.02 -1.40
C LYS A 50 -4.90 13.88 -2.40
N THR A 51 -5.16 12.66 -1.90
CA THR A 51 -5.35 11.48 -2.76
C THR A 51 -6.66 11.59 -3.49
N LYS A 52 -6.61 11.35 -4.80
CA LYS A 52 -7.79 11.39 -5.66
C LYS A 52 -8.28 9.97 -5.93
N LEU A 53 -9.57 9.78 -6.01
CA LEU A 53 -10.24 8.52 -6.31
C LEU A 53 -10.69 8.51 -7.76
N TYR A 54 -10.39 7.43 -8.47
CA TYR A 54 -11.02 7.09 -9.73
C TYR A 54 -11.66 5.72 -9.66
N THR A 55 -12.88 5.60 -10.14
CA THR A 55 -13.57 4.33 -10.29
C THR A 55 -14.30 4.27 -11.63
N ASN A 56 -14.50 3.07 -12.15
CA ASN A 56 -15.34 2.79 -13.31
C ASN A 56 -16.66 2.10 -12.93
N LEU A 57 -17.02 2.09 -11.65
CA LEU A 57 -18.30 1.57 -11.17
C LEU A 57 -19.47 2.38 -11.72
N GLN A 58 -20.60 1.70 -11.96
CA GLN A 58 -21.81 2.30 -12.52
C GLN A 58 -23.06 1.78 -11.81
N GLY A 59 -24.16 2.54 -11.91
CA GLY A 59 -25.47 2.14 -11.36
C GLY A 59 -25.47 1.93 -9.85
N GLY A 60 -26.23 0.96 -9.36
CA GLY A 60 -26.38 0.66 -7.93
C GLY A 60 -25.09 0.27 -7.23
N GLU A 61 -24.11 -0.32 -7.94
CA GLU A 61 -22.78 -0.58 -7.35
C GLU A 61 -22.04 0.72 -7.04
N ALA A 62 -22.14 1.74 -7.90
CA ALA A 62 -21.51 3.02 -7.65
C ALA A 62 -22.07 3.69 -6.38
N GLU A 63 -23.39 3.64 -6.17
CA GLU A 63 -24.05 4.20 -4.98
C GLU A 63 -23.63 3.48 -3.68
N LEU A 64 -23.55 2.15 -3.70
CA LEU A 64 -23.07 1.36 -2.57
C LEU A 64 -21.63 1.73 -2.21
N TRP A 65 -20.79 1.83 -3.21
CA TRP A 65 -19.38 2.19 -3.03
C TRP A 65 -19.19 3.62 -2.59
N GLU A 66 -19.98 4.58 -3.06
CA GLU A 66 -19.95 5.96 -2.58
C GLU A 66 -20.19 6.03 -1.07
N ASN A 67 -21.22 5.31 -0.57
CA ASN A 67 -21.52 5.26 0.86
C ASN A 67 -20.39 4.59 1.66
N TYR A 68 -19.80 3.51 1.14
CA TYR A 68 -18.67 2.84 1.77
C TYR A 68 -17.43 3.75 1.84
N LEU A 69 -17.11 4.45 0.76
CA LEU A 69 -15.95 5.34 0.66
C LEU A 69 -16.07 6.57 1.58
N LYS A 70 -17.30 7.06 1.84
CA LYS A 70 -17.55 8.12 2.83
C LYS A 70 -17.22 7.70 4.26
N ALA A 71 -17.27 6.41 4.57
CA ALA A 71 -16.94 5.86 5.87
C ALA A 71 -15.41 5.64 6.08
N LEU A 72 -14.60 5.84 5.05
CA LEU A 72 -13.15 5.70 5.18
C LEU A 72 -12.56 6.79 6.10
N PRO A 73 -11.45 6.48 6.78
CA PRO A 73 -10.78 7.44 7.67
C PRO A 73 -10.14 8.62 6.93
N VAL A 74 -10.13 8.59 5.59
CA VAL A 74 -9.62 9.64 4.70
C VAL A 74 -10.67 9.99 3.68
N GLN A 75 -11.01 11.27 3.59
CA GLN A 75 -11.94 11.76 2.57
C GLN A 75 -11.22 11.93 1.23
N LEU A 76 -11.64 11.14 0.25
CA LEU A 76 -11.04 11.13 -1.09
C LEU A 76 -11.83 12.06 -2.02
N LYS A 77 -11.12 12.73 -2.93
CA LYS A 77 -11.74 13.58 -3.96
C LYS A 77 -11.83 12.81 -5.28
N GLU A 78 -12.97 12.89 -5.93
CA GLU A 78 -13.10 12.30 -7.26
C GLU A 78 -12.11 12.89 -8.27
N ALA A 79 -11.64 12.02 -9.15
CA ALA A 79 -10.68 12.37 -10.18
C ALA A 79 -11.08 11.85 -11.55
N ARG A 80 -10.46 12.41 -12.57
CA ARG A 80 -10.56 11.90 -13.94
C ARG A 80 -9.44 10.91 -14.22
N MET A 81 -9.67 9.94 -15.08
CA MET A 81 -8.70 8.89 -15.46
C MET A 81 -7.35 9.44 -15.98
N LYS A 82 -7.31 10.67 -16.45
CA LYS A 82 -6.07 11.32 -16.91
C LYS A 82 -5.07 11.68 -15.81
N ASP A 83 -5.55 11.80 -14.57
CA ASP A 83 -4.70 12.03 -13.41
C ASP A 83 -3.92 10.74 -13.12
N ARG A 84 -2.61 10.81 -12.89
CA ARG A 84 -1.75 9.61 -12.79
C ARG A 84 -0.98 9.49 -11.48
N LYS A 85 -0.97 10.54 -10.67
CA LYS A 85 -0.23 10.60 -9.41
C LYS A 85 -1.16 10.88 -8.24
N GLN A 86 -0.81 10.35 -7.07
CA GLN A 86 -1.62 10.49 -5.84
C GLN A 86 -3.05 10.00 -6.05
N MET A 87 -3.16 8.78 -6.63
CA MET A 87 -4.44 8.20 -7.04
C MET A 87 -4.70 6.89 -6.31
N LEU A 88 -5.97 6.69 -5.94
CA LEU A 88 -6.56 5.39 -5.66
C LEU A 88 -7.47 5.02 -6.84
N PHE A 89 -7.21 3.90 -7.48
CA PHE A 89 -8.02 3.33 -8.53
C PHE A 89 -8.82 2.13 -8.02
N LEU A 90 -10.14 2.12 -8.24
CA LEU A 90 -11.02 0.98 -8.03
C LEU A 90 -11.61 0.57 -9.38
N LEU A 91 -11.17 -0.56 -9.92
CA LEU A 91 -11.44 -0.94 -11.31
C LEU A 91 -12.11 -2.30 -11.41
N ILE A 92 -13.30 -2.34 -12.00
CA ILE A 92 -13.87 -3.58 -12.52
C ILE A 92 -13.26 -3.86 -13.89
N THR A 93 -12.74 -5.08 -14.06
CA THR A 93 -12.05 -5.54 -15.27
C THR A 93 -12.61 -6.89 -15.71
N PRO A 94 -12.45 -7.29 -16.99
CA PRO A 94 -12.75 -8.64 -17.44
C PRO A 94 -11.95 -9.69 -16.66
N LYS A 95 -12.43 -10.93 -16.66
CA LYS A 95 -11.70 -12.07 -16.08
C LYS A 95 -10.32 -12.23 -16.72
N THR A 96 -9.34 -12.51 -15.88
CA THR A 96 -7.96 -12.82 -16.27
C THR A 96 -7.48 -14.04 -15.48
N PRO A 97 -6.33 -14.65 -15.80
CA PRO A 97 -5.74 -15.70 -14.96
C PRO A 97 -5.54 -15.29 -13.49
N GLN A 98 -5.25 -14.02 -13.21
CA GLN A 98 -5.10 -13.48 -11.86
C GLN A 98 -6.45 -13.17 -11.18
N LEU A 99 -7.53 -13.09 -11.95
CA LEU A 99 -8.88 -12.76 -11.49
C LEU A 99 -9.88 -13.84 -11.98
N PRO A 100 -9.75 -15.10 -11.53
CA PRO A 100 -10.54 -16.22 -12.04
C PRO A 100 -11.97 -16.25 -11.48
N SER A 101 -12.24 -15.60 -10.36
CA SER A 101 -13.54 -15.62 -9.68
C SER A 101 -14.06 -14.20 -9.41
N PRO A 102 -15.38 -14.05 -9.13
CA PRO A 102 -15.95 -12.74 -8.77
C PRO A 102 -15.34 -12.13 -7.50
N GLU A 103 -14.80 -12.95 -6.60
CA GLU A 103 -14.22 -12.51 -5.33
C GLU A 103 -12.70 -12.28 -5.43
N SER A 104 -12.10 -12.63 -6.56
CA SER A 104 -10.67 -12.40 -6.80
C SER A 104 -10.37 -10.92 -6.96
N TYR A 105 -9.20 -10.51 -6.44
CA TYR A 105 -8.69 -9.16 -6.62
C TYR A 105 -7.18 -9.14 -6.80
N THR A 106 -6.70 -8.07 -7.41
CA THR A 106 -5.29 -7.66 -7.36
C THR A 106 -5.19 -6.30 -6.69
N LEU A 107 -4.18 -6.12 -5.84
CA LEU A 107 -3.86 -4.86 -5.19
C LEU A 107 -2.39 -4.50 -5.48
N SER A 108 -2.18 -3.39 -6.17
CA SER A 108 -0.87 -2.82 -6.45
C SER A 108 -0.71 -1.50 -5.71
N VAL A 109 0.32 -1.39 -4.89
CA VAL A 109 0.69 -0.17 -4.17
C VAL A 109 2.09 0.25 -4.57
N THR A 110 2.20 1.43 -5.15
CA THR A 110 3.47 2.09 -5.46
C THR A 110 3.55 3.43 -4.74
N SER A 111 4.69 4.09 -4.71
CA SER A 111 4.82 5.45 -4.16
C SER A 111 3.96 6.50 -4.85
N GLN A 112 3.40 6.21 -6.02
CA GLN A 112 2.62 7.16 -6.82
C GLN A 112 1.13 6.88 -6.84
N ARG A 113 0.71 5.62 -6.68
CA ARG A 113 -0.69 5.20 -6.80
C ARG A 113 -0.97 3.90 -6.07
N ILE A 114 -2.22 3.73 -5.72
CA ILE A 114 -2.83 2.47 -5.30
C ILE A 114 -3.81 2.05 -6.40
N GLU A 115 -3.83 0.77 -6.75
CA GLU A 115 -4.74 0.24 -7.75
C GLU A 115 -5.31 -1.09 -7.29
N ILE A 116 -6.64 -1.17 -7.19
CA ILE A 116 -7.37 -2.40 -6.90
C ILE A 116 -8.15 -2.78 -8.14
N ARG A 117 -7.95 -3.99 -8.63
CA ARG A 117 -8.68 -4.58 -9.76
C ARG A 117 -9.43 -5.81 -9.33
N ALA A 118 -10.64 -5.98 -9.81
CA ALA A 118 -11.47 -7.15 -9.59
C ALA A 118 -12.43 -7.35 -10.77
N THR A 119 -13.11 -8.49 -10.82
CA THR A 119 -14.15 -8.73 -11.82
C THR A 119 -15.55 -8.37 -11.33
N SER A 120 -15.70 -8.04 -10.04
CA SER A 120 -16.96 -7.64 -9.42
C SER A 120 -16.74 -6.71 -8.23
N GLY A 121 -17.83 -6.12 -7.72
CA GLY A 121 -17.83 -5.34 -6.49
C GLY A 121 -17.38 -6.13 -5.27
N ALA A 122 -17.66 -7.44 -5.20
CA ALA A 122 -17.21 -8.30 -4.10
C ALA A 122 -15.68 -8.39 -4.06
N GLY A 123 -15.02 -8.65 -5.18
CA GLY A 123 -13.57 -8.66 -5.25
C GLY A 123 -12.93 -7.30 -4.92
N LEU A 124 -13.52 -6.19 -5.38
CA LEU A 124 -13.08 -4.86 -4.96
C LEU A 124 -13.20 -4.65 -3.45
N PHE A 125 -14.28 -5.15 -2.84
CA PHE A 125 -14.47 -5.06 -1.40
C PHE A 125 -13.36 -5.79 -0.63
N TYR A 126 -13.01 -7.02 -1.03
CA TYR A 126 -11.90 -7.75 -0.39
C TYR A 126 -10.55 -7.05 -0.60
N GLY A 127 -10.30 -6.53 -1.79
CA GLY A 127 -9.10 -5.71 -2.05
C GLY A 127 -9.03 -4.46 -1.18
N MET A 128 -10.17 -3.78 -0.95
CA MET A 128 -10.27 -2.65 -0.02
C MET A 128 -10.02 -3.05 1.43
N GLN A 129 -10.57 -4.21 1.89
CA GLN A 129 -10.30 -4.72 3.25
C GLN A 129 -8.80 -4.99 3.45
N THR A 130 -8.15 -5.54 2.43
CA THR A 130 -6.70 -5.74 2.45
C THR A 130 -5.94 -4.41 2.51
N LEU A 131 -6.34 -3.43 1.70
CA LEU A 131 -5.75 -2.08 1.75
C LEU A 131 -5.87 -1.46 3.14
N LEU A 132 -7.05 -1.55 3.77
CA LEU A 132 -7.27 -1.02 5.13
C LEU A 132 -6.36 -1.67 6.17
N GLN A 133 -6.09 -2.98 6.06
CA GLN A 133 -5.16 -3.68 6.96
C GLN A 133 -3.71 -3.22 6.75
N LEU A 134 -3.34 -2.79 5.55
CA LEU A 134 -2.00 -2.30 5.22
C LEU A 134 -1.78 -0.84 5.66
N MET A 135 -2.84 -0.10 5.97
CA MET A 135 -2.75 1.31 6.36
C MET A 135 -2.13 1.48 7.75
N GLN A 136 -1.09 2.27 7.84
CA GLN A 136 -0.45 2.66 9.10
C GLN A 136 -0.62 4.16 9.32
N PRO A 137 -1.02 4.62 10.51
CA PRO A 137 -1.06 6.04 10.81
C PRO A 137 0.30 6.71 10.55
N ALA A 138 0.32 7.80 9.80
CA ALA A 138 1.54 8.54 9.47
C ALA A 138 1.55 9.93 10.12
N SER A 139 0.46 10.69 9.97
CA SER A 139 0.22 11.97 10.62
C SER A 139 -1.29 12.18 10.68
N THR A 140 -1.74 13.26 11.34
CA THR A 140 -3.18 13.57 11.46
C THR A 140 -3.86 13.56 10.09
N GLY A 141 -4.84 12.66 9.91
CA GLY A 141 -5.61 12.52 8.69
C GLY A 141 -4.84 11.91 7.50
N SER A 142 -3.68 11.27 7.73
CA SER A 142 -2.96 10.56 6.69
C SER A 142 -2.42 9.20 7.14
N TYR A 143 -2.26 8.31 6.17
CA TYR A 143 -1.81 6.93 6.37
C TYR A 143 -0.70 6.58 5.39
N SER A 144 0.31 5.87 5.88
CA SER A 144 1.33 5.24 5.04
C SER A 144 0.88 3.84 4.67
N VAL A 145 0.94 3.51 3.39
CA VAL A 145 0.66 2.17 2.88
C VAL A 145 1.93 1.64 2.24
N PRO A 146 2.51 0.54 2.71
CA PRO A 146 3.73 -0.01 2.15
C PRO A 146 3.53 -0.42 0.68
N SER A 147 4.56 -0.26 -0.14
CA SER A 147 4.53 -0.74 -1.52
C SER A 147 4.45 -2.25 -1.55
N VAL A 148 3.46 -2.78 -2.28
CA VAL A 148 3.16 -4.21 -2.32
C VAL A 148 2.40 -4.55 -3.60
N GLU A 149 2.61 -5.77 -4.09
CA GLU A 149 1.79 -6.42 -5.11
C GLU A 149 1.11 -7.64 -4.48
N ILE A 150 -0.22 -7.69 -4.55
CA ILE A 150 -1.04 -8.77 -3.99
C ILE A 150 -1.94 -9.31 -5.08
N GLU A 151 -2.00 -10.65 -5.16
CA GLU A 151 -3.02 -11.38 -5.91
C GLU A 151 -3.73 -12.31 -4.91
N ASP A 152 -5.04 -12.24 -4.88
CA ASP A 152 -5.83 -13.11 -4.02
C ASP A 152 -7.09 -13.61 -4.71
N THR A 153 -7.44 -14.85 -4.34
CA THR A 153 -8.65 -15.51 -4.81
C THR A 153 -9.16 -16.44 -3.69
N PRO A 154 -10.47 -16.57 -3.50
CA PRO A 154 -11.01 -17.46 -2.48
C PRO A 154 -10.47 -18.88 -2.66
N ARG A 155 -10.06 -19.48 -1.55
CA ARG A 155 -9.58 -20.88 -1.53
C ARG A 155 -10.73 -21.88 -1.55
N PHE A 156 -11.94 -21.43 -1.21
CA PHE A 156 -13.15 -22.25 -1.17
C PHE A 156 -14.23 -21.58 -2.00
N ALA A 157 -14.83 -22.34 -2.91
CA ALA A 157 -16.04 -21.92 -3.61
C ALA A 157 -17.24 -22.25 -2.69
N TYR A 158 -18.09 -21.26 -2.46
CA TYR A 158 -19.37 -21.43 -1.76
C TYR A 158 -20.51 -21.52 -2.78
#